data_43007ef3194f093ab8635044d852c0dc
#
_entry.id   43007ef3194f093ab8635044d852c0dc
#
_cell.length_a   1.000
_cell.length_b   1.000
_cell.length_c   1.000
_cell.angle_alpha   90.00
_cell.angle_beta   90.00
_cell.angle_gamma   90.00
#
_symmetry.space_group_name_H-M   'P 1'
#
loop_
_entity.id
_entity.type
_entity.pdbx_description
1 polymer ?
#
loop_
_entity_poly.entity_id
_entity_poly.type
_entity_poly.pdbx_seq_one_letter_code
_entity_poly.pdbx_strand_id
1 'polypeptide(L)'
;MTKDKKFDMLNSIKVLVSPWEKGFTCGIVMDSKAKMSTEQYELCSTIARGMIKMATSDPHTTFLYGLRGFSDDRKHNKGMTINSVAEFGNEDNVIDFIEYLKNKRDKELN
;
A
#
# COMPACT_ATOMS: atom_id res chain seq x y z
N MET A 1 19.54 -12.72 10.49
CA MET A 1 19.82 -11.38 10.02
C MET A 1 18.90 -10.98 8.90
N THR A 2 18.39 -9.83 8.98
CA THR A 2 17.51 -9.34 7.95
C THR A 2 18.34 -8.74 6.82
N LYS A 3 18.03 -9.14 5.63
CA LYS A 3 18.59 -8.48 4.48
C LYS A 3 17.92 -7.13 4.32
N ASP A 4 18.64 -6.20 3.73
CA ASP A 4 18.05 -4.93 3.39
C ASP A 4 16.87 -5.15 2.47
N LYS A 5 15.72 -4.65 2.88
CA LYS A 5 14.52 -4.73 2.06
C LYS A 5 14.53 -3.55 1.11
N LYS A 6 14.74 -3.82 -0.16
CA LYS A 6 14.77 -2.78 -1.17
C LYS A 6 13.50 -2.84 -2.00
N PHE A 7 13.07 -1.69 -2.46
CA PHE A 7 11.92 -1.63 -3.35
C PHE A 7 12.35 -2.10 -4.74
N ASP A 8 11.51 -2.92 -5.32
CA ASP A 8 11.64 -3.25 -6.73
C ASP A 8 10.79 -2.23 -7.48
N MET A 9 11.45 -1.20 -7.98
CA MET A 9 10.73 -0.07 -8.58
C MET A 9 9.99 -0.43 -9.85
N LEU A 10 10.40 -1.49 -10.52
CA LEU A 10 9.71 -1.94 -11.72
C LEU A 10 8.48 -2.80 -11.37
N ASN A 11 8.68 -3.75 -10.48
CA ASN A 11 7.63 -4.73 -10.14
C ASN A 11 6.93 -4.33 -8.86
N SER A 12 6.29 -3.17 -8.90
CA SER A 12 5.58 -2.65 -7.73
C SER A 12 4.40 -1.81 -8.16
N ILE A 13 3.50 -1.62 -7.23
CA ILE A 13 2.38 -0.71 -7.41
C ILE A 13 2.69 0.53 -6.58
N LYS A 14 2.59 1.69 -7.20
CA LYS A 14 2.95 2.95 -6.56
C LYS A 14 1.70 3.74 -6.24
N VAL A 15 1.65 4.25 -5.03
CA VAL A 15 0.61 5.17 -4.60
C VAL A 15 1.18 6.57 -4.68
N LEU A 16 0.51 7.43 -5.42
CA LEU A 16 0.90 8.82 -5.57
C LEU A 16 -0.02 9.70 -4.77
N VAL A 17 0.55 10.65 -4.08
CA VAL A 17 -0.20 11.65 -3.34
C VAL A 17 0.27 13.01 -3.80
N SER A 18 -0.65 13.83 -4.29
CA SER A 18 -0.33 15.15 -4.82
C SER A 18 -1.21 16.20 -4.19
N PRO A 19 -0.70 17.43 -4.03
CA PRO A 19 -1.57 18.49 -3.53
C PRO A 19 -2.66 18.83 -4.54
N TRP A 20 -3.82 19.16 -4.04
CA TRP A 20 -4.95 19.55 -4.87
C TRP A 20 -5.79 20.57 -4.10
N GLU A 21 -5.78 21.81 -4.57
CA GLU A 21 -6.48 22.90 -3.90
C GLU A 21 -6.14 22.93 -2.40
N LYS A 22 -7.11 22.75 -1.52
CA LYS A 22 -6.89 22.75 -0.07
C LYS A 22 -6.67 21.36 0.51
N GLY A 23 -6.54 20.37 -0.35
CA GLY A 23 -6.39 18.98 0.08
C GLY A 23 -5.36 18.26 -0.76
N PHE A 24 -5.70 17.05 -1.13
CA PHE A 24 -4.79 16.20 -1.88
C PHE A 24 -5.59 15.26 -2.79
N THR A 25 -4.90 14.73 -3.77
CA THR A 25 -5.44 13.68 -4.63
C THR A 25 -4.51 12.48 -4.58
N CYS A 26 -5.06 11.29 -4.73
CA CYS A 26 -4.30 10.05 -4.72
C CYS A 26 -4.52 9.29 -6.02
N GLY A 27 -3.49 8.56 -6.42
CA GLY A 27 -3.60 7.72 -7.59
C GLY A 27 -2.73 6.48 -7.43
N ILE A 28 -2.96 5.51 -8.31
CA ILE A 28 -2.18 4.27 -8.37
C ILE A 28 -1.53 4.20 -9.73
N VAL A 29 -0.25 3.86 -9.73
CA VAL A 29 0.51 3.70 -10.97
C VAL A 29 1.26 2.39 -10.93
N MET A 30 1.26 1.68 -12.05
CA MET A 30 2.05 0.48 -12.22
C MET A 30 2.74 0.56 -13.57
N ASP A 31 4.02 0.21 -13.61
CA ASP A 31 4.76 0.19 -14.85
C ASP A 31 4.19 -0.87 -15.79
N SER A 32 4.08 -0.53 -17.09
CA SER A 32 3.54 -1.47 -18.07
C SER A 32 4.42 -2.71 -18.25
N LYS A 33 5.67 -2.62 -17.85
CA LYS A 33 6.62 -3.73 -17.95
C LYS A 33 6.74 -4.52 -16.65
N ALA A 34 5.96 -4.16 -15.64
CA ALA A 34 6.01 -4.86 -14.36
C ALA A 34 5.58 -6.31 -14.53
N LYS A 35 6.30 -7.18 -13.83
CA LYS A 35 6.00 -8.61 -13.84
C LYS A 35 5.71 -9.06 -12.43
N MET A 36 4.46 -9.39 -12.19
CA MET A 36 4.01 -9.88 -10.90
C MET A 36 3.08 -11.06 -11.14
N SER A 37 3.09 -12.02 -10.22
CA SER A 37 2.10 -13.08 -10.28
C SER A 37 0.72 -12.48 -10.02
N THR A 38 -0.32 -13.23 -10.36
CA THR A 38 -1.69 -12.78 -10.11
C THR A 38 -1.90 -12.50 -8.62
N GLU A 39 -1.38 -13.37 -7.78
CA GLU A 39 -1.50 -13.22 -6.33
C GLU A 39 -0.78 -11.98 -5.83
N GLN A 40 0.42 -11.74 -6.32
CA GLN A 40 1.18 -10.55 -5.95
C GLN A 40 0.47 -9.28 -6.38
N TYR A 41 -0.03 -9.27 -7.60
CA TYR A 41 -0.76 -8.12 -8.11
C TYR A 41 -2.02 -7.85 -7.28
N GLU A 42 -2.79 -8.89 -7.00
CA GLU A 42 -4.02 -8.71 -6.22
C GLU A 42 -3.75 -8.22 -4.81
N LEU A 43 -2.72 -8.77 -4.17
CA LEU A 43 -2.35 -8.33 -2.83
C LEU A 43 -1.93 -6.87 -2.82
N CYS A 44 -0.96 -6.52 -3.66
CA CYS A 44 -0.42 -5.16 -3.65
C CYS A 44 -1.45 -4.14 -4.11
N SER A 45 -2.23 -4.49 -5.12
CA SER A 45 -3.27 -3.61 -5.63
C SER A 45 -4.37 -3.36 -4.59
N THR A 46 -4.73 -4.40 -3.83
CA THR A 46 -5.73 -4.27 -2.78
C THR A 46 -5.23 -3.39 -1.65
N ILE A 47 -3.99 -3.59 -1.23
CA ILE A 47 -3.38 -2.76 -0.19
C ILE A 47 -3.34 -1.30 -0.64
N ALA A 48 -2.90 -1.05 -1.87
CA ALA A 48 -2.83 0.31 -2.39
C ALA A 48 -4.22 0.98 -2.42
N ARG A 49 -5.22 0.24 -2.88
CA ARG A 49 -6.60 0.76 -2.90
C ARG A 49 -7.13 1.01 -1.50
N GLY A 50 -6.80 0.13 -0.56
CA GLY A 50 -7.19 0.32 0.83
C GLY A 50 -6.59 1.58 1.42
N MET A 51 -5.33 1.83 1.15
CA MET A 51 -4.66 3.03 1.62
C MET A 51 -5.33 4.29 1.07
N ILE A 52 -5.65 4.29 -0.22
CA ILE A 52 -6.31 5.42 -0.84
C ILE A 52 -7.73 5.60 -0.27
N LYS A 53 -8.44 4.50 -0.10
CA LYS A 53 -9.82 4.56 0.45
C LYS A 53 -9.81 5.12 1.86
N MET A 54 -8.86 4.70 2.69
CA MET A 54 -8.74 5.23 4.05
C MET A 54 -8.41 6.72 4.02
N ALA A 55 -7.46 7.10 3.19
CA ALA A 55 -7.01 8.49 3.13
C ALA A 55 -8.12 9.42 2.63
N THR A 56 -8.93 8.96 1.68
CA THR A 56 -9.98 9.81 1.12
C THR A 56 -11.28 9.76 1.91
N SER A 57 -11.54 8.66 2.61
CA SER A 57 -12.75 8.53 3.43
C SER A 57 -12.61 9.15 4.80
N ASP A 58 -11.41 9.07 5.37
CA ASP A 58 -11.14 9.60 6.71
C ASP A 58 -9.78 10.28 6.70
N PRO A 59 -9.66 11.42 6.03
CA PRO A 59 -8.38 12.12 5.93
C PRO A 59 -7.85 12.58 7.28
N HIS A 60 -8.72 12.88 8.22
CA HIS A 60 -8.30 13.34 9.54
C HIS A 60 -7.51 12.26 10.28
N THR A 61 -8.07 11.06 10.39
CA THR A 61 -7.38 9.94 11.03
C THR A 61 -6.10 9.58 10.29
N THR A 62 -6.17 9.58 8.96
CA THR A 62 -4.99 9.31 8.14
C THR A 62 -3.89 10.31 8.42
N PHE A 63 -4.25 11.57 8.55
CA PHE A 63 -3.31 12.63 8.87
C PHE A 63 -2.65 12.42 10.23
N LEU A 64 -3.43 12.00 11.22
CA LEU A 64 -2.89 11.74 12.56
C LEU A 64 -1.88 10.60 12.54
N TYR A 65 -2.15 9.54 11.80
CA TYR A 65 -1.18 8.46 11.65
C TYR A 65 0.07 8.93 10.93
N GLY A 66 -0.10 9.81 9.95
CA GLY A 66 1.03 10.39 9.25
C GLY A 66 1.94 11.19 10.18
N LEU A 67 1.34 11.93 11.11
CA LEU A 67 2.13 12.68 12.10
C LEU A 67 2.96 11.74 12.98
N ARG A 68 2.40 10.58 13.33
CA ARG A 68 3.16 9.58 14.07
C ARG A 68 4.33 9.05 13.25
N GLY A 69 4.12 8.86 11.96
CA GLY A 69 5.18 8.42 11.06
C GLY A 69 6.32 9.40 11.03
N PHE A 70 6.04 10.69 10.97
CA PHE A 70 7.07 11.70 11.01
C PHE A 70 7.88 11.64 12.31
N SER A 71 7.19 11.42 13.41
CA SER A 71 7.87 11.31 14.70
C SER A 71 8.84 10.15 14.73
N ASP A 72 8.45 9.02 14.16
CA ASP A 72 9.31 7.84 14.09
C ASP A 72 10.48 8.05 13.14
N ASP A 73 10.23 8.67 12.01
CA ASP A 73 11.25 8.88 10.98
C ASP A 73 12.36 9.83 11.43
N ARG A 74 12.03 10.81 12.25
CA ARG A 74 13.02 11.75 12.75
C ARG A 74 14.17 11.08 13.48
N LYS A 75 13.91 9.90 14.03
CA LYS A 75 14.92 9.18 14.79
C LYS A 75 15.88 8.40 13.89
N HIS A 76 15.45 8.06 12.69
CA HIS A 76 16.16 7.09 11.87
C HIS A 76 16.46 7.55 10.46
N ASN A 77 15.67 8.45 9.92
CA ASN A 77 15.79 8.86 8.52
C ASN A 77 15.99 10.35 8.40
N LYS A 78 17.03 10.69 7.65
CA LYS A 78 17.30 12.10 7.34
C LYS A 78 16.92 12.45 5.91
N GLY A 79 16.52 11.47 5.15
CA GLY A 79 16.14 11.65 3.75
C GLY A 79 14.64 11.57 3.53
N MET A 80 14.29 11.43 2.28
CA MET A 80 12.88 11.39 1.86
C MET A 80 12.33 9.99 1.71
N THR A 81 13.17 8.98 1.87
CA THR A 81 12.76 7.59 1.69
C THR A 81 12.28 7.00 3.00
N ILE A 82 11.09 6.44 2.98
CA ILE A 82 10.51 5.75 4.12
C ILE A 82 10.43 4.28 3.79
N ASN A 83 11.06 3.45 4.62
CA ASN A 83 11.06 2.01 4.44
C ASN A 83 10.32 1.35 5.60
N SER A 84 9.22 0.73 5.29
CA SER A 84 8.46 -0.04 6.27
C SER A 84 8.07 -1.36 5.64
N VAL A 85 8.01 -2.38 6.46
CA VAL A 85 7.62 -3.71 6.01
C VAL A 85 6.45 -4.20 6.83
N ALA A 86 5.44 -4.71 6.14
CA ALA A 86 4.32 -5.37 6.79
C ALA A 86 4.20 -6.77 6.19
N GLU A 87 3.92 -7.73 7.02
CA GLU A 87 3.79 -9.12 6.58
C GLU A 87 2.52 -9.72 7.17
N PHE A 88 1.91 -10.62 6.40
CA PHE A 88 0.70 -11.29 6.86
C PHE A 88 0.99 -12.59 7.59
N GLY A 89 2.24 -12.86 7.88
CA GLY A 89 2.63 -14.08 8.56
C GLY A 89 3.26 -15.06 7.60
N ASN A 90 2.46 -15.85 6.90
CA ASN A 90 2.99 -16.81 5.96
C ASN A 90 2.20 -16.78 4.65
N GLU A 91 2.66 -17.58 3.68
CA GLU A 91 2.03 -17.61 2.36
C GLU A 91 0.58 -18.06 2.40
N ASP A 92 0.27 -18.99 3.30
CA ASP A 92 -1.10 -19.48 3.40
C ASP A 92 -2.05 -18.36 3.80
N ASN A 93 -1.63 -17.50 4.71
CA ASN A 93 -2.44 -16.36 5.13
C ASN A 93 -2.69 -15.39 3.97
N VAL A 94 -1.70 -15.19 3.12
CA VAL A 94 -1.84 -14.34 1.95
C VAL A 94 -2.83 -14.94 0.97
N ILE A 95 -2.74 -16.23 0.73
CA ILE A 95 -3.65 -16.92 -0.18
C ILE A 95 -5.08 -16.85 0.36
N ASP A 96 -5.27 -17.09 1.65
CA ASP A 96 -6.59 -17.01 2.27
C ASP A 96 -7.18 -15.60 2.14
N PHE A 97 -6.35 -14.59 2.30
CA PHE A 97 -6.80 -13.21 2.16
C PHE A 97 -7.28 -12.93 0.74
N ILE A 98 -6.55 -13.39 -0.26
CA ILE A 98 -6.92 -13.20 -1.65
C ILE A 98 -8.21 -13.94 -1.97
N GLU A 99 -8.37 -15.16 -1.49
CA GLU A 99 -9.61 -15.92 -1.67
C GLU A 99 -10.79 -15.23 -1.01
N TYR A 100 -10.59 -14.70 0.17
CA TYR A 100 -11.63 -13.93 0.85
C TYR A 100 -12.09 -12.75 -0.01
N LEU A 101 -11.16 -12.03 -0.59
CA LEU A 101 -11.49 -10.88 -1.43
C LEU A 101 -12.26 -11.29 -2.68
N LYS A 102 -11.87 -12.39 -3.30
CA LYS A 102 -12.56 -12.88 -4.49
C LYS A 102 -14.00 -13.27 -4.15
N ASN A 103 -14.18 -13.98 -3.06
CA ASN A 103 -15.51 -14.40 -2.63
C ASN A 103 -16.40 -13.21 -2.30
N LYS A 104 -15.84 -12.21 -1.64
CA LYS A 104 -16.58 -11.01 -1.31
C LYS A 104 -17.01 -10.26 -2.57
N ARG A 105 -16.10 -10.17 -3.54
CA ARG A 105 -16.37 -9.51 -4.80
C ARG A 105 -17.49 -10.21 -5.56
N ASP A 106 -17.46 -11.53 -5.59
CA ASP A 106 -18.49 -12.31 -6.27
C ASP A 106 -19.86 -12.09 -5.64
N LYS A 107 -19.90 -12.02 -4.31
CA LYS A 107 -21.16 -11.76 -3.62
C LYS A 107 -21.71 -10.37 -3.94
N GLU A 108 -20.84 -9.40 -4.06
CA GLU A 108 -21.25 -8.03 -4.35
C GLU A 108 -21.76 -7.89 -5.79
N LEU A 109 -21.27 -8.71 -6.69
CA LEU A 109 -21.71 -8.68 -8.08
C LEU A 109 -23.06 -9.36 -8.30
N ASN A 110 -23.48 -10.18 -7.39
CA ASN A 110 -24.78 -10.82 -7.45
C ASN A 110 -25.83 -10.00 -6.71
#